data_27ba7bda3d620ab59e5b050dbb5b7137
#
_entry.id   27ba7bda3d620ab59e5b050dbb5b7137
#
_cell.length_a   1.000
_cell.length_b   1.000
_cell.length_c   1.000
_cell.angle_alpha   90.00
_cell.angle_beta   90.00
_cell.angle_gamma   90.00
#
_symmetry.space_group_name_H-M   'P 1'
#
loop_
_entity.id
_entity.type
_entity.pdbx_description
1 polymer ?
#
loop_
_entity_poly.entity_id
_entity_poly.type
_entity_poly.pdbx_seq_one_letter_code
_entity_poly.pdbx_strand_id
1 'polypeptide(L)'
;QDKMARIGLRMQDMLDEALFRDKLETALARVNPELELIYNLPTYTVDQICDEYLPMAERLRPYITETSLLLNNMIDEGKDLLFEGAQATLLDIDHGTYPYVTSSNCTAGGAITGSGVGMKNVDRVLGVMKAYITRVGSGPMPTELSYESEAGHTLTEEGYEYGVTTGRRRRCGWFDGPIAN
;
A
#
# COMPACT_ATOMS: atom_id res chain seq x y z
N GLN A 1 -5.95 1.32 8.25
CA GLN A 1 -6.47 1.39 9.63
C GLN A 1 -7.47 2.55 9.76
N ASP A 2 -7.09 3.78 9.47
CA ASP A 2 -7.95 4.98 9.59
C ASP A 2 -9.18 4.91 8.69
N LYS A 3 -9.02 4.39 7.47
CA LYS A 3 -10.13 4.16 6.54
C LYS A 3 -11.19 3.23 7.16
N MET A 4 -10.76 2.13 7.79
CA MET A 4 -11.66 1.18 8.43
C MET A 4 -12.31 1.75 9.69
N ALA A 5 -11.59 2.58 10.42
CA ALA A 5 -12.11 3.31 11.57
C ALA A 5 -12.99 4.53 11.20
N ARG A 6 -13.06 4.91 9.91
CA ARG A 6 -13.78 6.07 9.36
C ARG A 6 -13.31 7.42 9.89
N ILE A 7 -12.05 7.50 10.30
CA ILE A 7 -11.41 8.76 10.74
C ILE A 7 -10.38 9.29 9.74
N GLY A 8 -10.16 8.56 8.65
CA GLY A 8 -9.23 8.97 7.60
C GLY A 8 -9.73 10.18 6.83
N LEU A 9 -8.83 11.11 6.58
CA LEU A 9 -9.06 12.25 5.70
C LEU A 9 -8.84 11.80 4.24
N ARG A 10 -9.65 12.34 3.34
CA ARG A 10 -9.56 12.05 1.91
C ARG A 10 -8.97 13.27 1.19
N MET A 11 -8.35 13.03 0.04
CA MET A 11 -7.76 14.10 -0.78
C MET A 11 -8.77 15.20 -1.11
N GLN A 12 -10.02 14.83 -1.39
CA GLN A 12 -11.10 15.79 -1.66
C GLN A 12 -11.45 16.67 -0.47
N ASP A 13 -11.27 16.20 0.77
CA ASP A 13 -11.58 16.97 1.97
C ASP A 13 -10.68 18.20 2.09
N MET A 14 -9.45 18.10 1.58
CA MET A 14 -8.47 19.19 1.57
C MET A 14 -8.85 20.34 0.62
N LEU A 15 -9.82 20.14 -0.27
CA LEU A 15 -10.30 21.17 -1.20
C LEU A 15 -11.28 22.15 -0.55
N ASP A 16 -11.78 21.83 0.64
CA ASP A 16 -12.63 22.64 1.47
C ASP A 16 -11.97 22.78 2.85
N GLU A 17 -11.41 23.96 3.13
CA GLU A 17 -10.64 24.19 4.35
C GLU A 17 -11.50 23.98 5.61
N ALA A 18 -12.77 24.41 5.61
CA ALA A 18 -13.63 24.26 6.78
C ALA A 18 -13.91 22.79 7.08
N LEU A 19 -14.22 22.01 6.06
CA LEU A 19 -14.42 20.56 6.18
C LEU A 19 -13.14 19.86 6.62
N PHE A 20 -12.00 20.26 6.06
CA PHE A 20 -10.70 19.68 6.42
C PHE A 20 -10.36 19.91 7.89
N ARG A 21 -10.58 21.13 8.40
CA ARG A 21 -10.37 21.50 9.81
C ARG A 21 -11.27 20.70 10.75
N ASP A 22 -12.55 20.61 10.46
CA ASP A 22 -13.51 19.83 11.27
C ASP A 22 -13.12 18.36 11.39
N LYS A 23 -12.76 17.74 10.26
CA LYS A 23 -12.29 16.35 10.25
C LYS A 23 -10.95 16.16 10.95
N LEU A 24 -10.03 17.11 10.84
CA LEU A 24 -8.76 17.10 11.56
C LEU A 24 -8.98 17.17 13.07
N GLU A 25 -9.86 18.06 13.53
CA GLU A 25 -10.18 18.17 14.96
C GLU A 25 -10.66 16.81 15.52
N THR A 26 -11.59 16.18 14.78
CA THR A 26 -12.10 14.86 15.15
C THR A 26 -10.98 13.79 15.17
N ALA A 27 -10.08 13.78 14.18
CA ALA A 27 -8.98 12.82 14.11
C ALA A 27 -7.95 13.07 15.21
N LEU A 28 -7.57 14.31 15.46
CA LEU A 28 -6.57 14.68 16.47
C LEU A 28 -7.07 14.45 17.89
N ALA A 29 -8.36 14.63 18.15
CA ALA A 29 -8.97 14.29 19.44
C ALA A 29 -8.74 12.81 19.82
N ARG A 30 -8.58 11.93 18.84
CA ARG A 30 -8.24 10.52 19.05
C ARG A 30 -6.73 10.26 19.05
N VAL A 31 -6.00 10.83 18.10
CA VAL A 31 -4.58 10.53 17.88
C VAL A 31 -3.69 11.17 18.95
N ASN A 32 -3.97 12.41 19.34
CA ASN A 32 -3.13 13.13 20.30
C ASN A 32 -2.98 12.44 21.65
N PRO A 33 -4.06 11.90 22.28
CA PRO A 33 -3.92 11.12 23.51
C PRO A 33 -3.03 9.88 23.36
N GLU A 34 -3.07 9.20 22.19
CA GLU A 34 -2.21 8.05 21.93
C GLU A 34 -0.74 8.49 21.81
N LEU A 35 -0.47 9.59 21.11
CA LEU A 35 0.88 10.16 20.98
C LEU A 35 1.45 10.54 22.34
N GLU A 36 0.69 11.26 23.15
CA GLU A 36 1.15 11.75 24.45
C GLU A 36 1.28 10.62 25.49
N LEU A 37 0.22 9.83 25.68
CA LEU A 37 0.13 8.89 26.82
C LEU A 37 0.80 7.55 26.56
N ILE A 38 0.86 7.10 25.29
CA ILE A 38 1.43 5.79 24.95
C ILE A 38 2.85 5.94 24.40
N TYR A 39 3.07 6.91 23.52
CA TYR A 39 4.35 7.04 22.82
C TYR A 39 5.24 8.13 23.39
N ASN A 40 4.76 8.96 24.32
CA ASN A 40 5.48 10.12 24.88
C ASN A 40 6.05 11.02 23.78
N LEU A 41 5.21 11.28 22.76
CA LEU A 41 5.51 12.13 21.61
C LEU A 41 4.71 13.44 21.69
N PRO A 42 5.19 14.52 21.02
CA PRO A 42 4.43 15.76 20.90
C PRO A 42 3.09 15.56 20.21
N THR A 43 2.09 16.32 20.65
CA THR A 43 0.78 16.40 20.00
C THR A 43 0.79 17.43 18.88
N TYR A 44 -0.22 17.38 18.00
CA TYR A 44 -0.41 18.33 16.91
C TYR A 44 -1.66 19.17 17.09
N THR A 45 -1.60 20.41 16.62
CA THR A 45 -2.78 21.26 16.49
C THR A 45 -3.33 21.21 15.08
N VAL A 46 -4.62 21.57 14.92
CA VAL A 46 -5.25 21.70 13.60
C VAL A 46 -4.50 22.71 12.74
N ASP A 47 -4.10 23.85 13.31
CA ASP A 47 -3.40 24.90 12.57
C ASP A 47 -2.05 24.43 12.04
N GLN A 48 -1.26 23.72 12.85
CA GLN A 48 0.03 23.16 12.39
C GLN A 48 -0.14 22.26 11.16
N ILE A 49 -1.15 21.40 11.16
CA ILE A 49 -1.40 20.52 10.03
C ILE A 49 -1.93 21.30 8.82
N CYS A 50 -2.85 22.25 9.06
CA CYS A 50 -3.40 23.08 7.98
C CYS A 50 -2.34 23.94 7.30
N ASP A 51 -1.46 24.58 8.07
CA ASP A 51 -0.37 25.41 7.53
C ASP A 51 0.57 24.63 6.60
N GLU A 52 0.80 23.36 6.92
CA GLU A 52 1.62 22.47 6.10
C GLU A 52 0.87 21.93 4.87
N TYR A 53 -0.36 21.44 5.04
CA TYR A 53 -1.04 20.64 4.02
C TYR A 53 -1.95 21.43 3.08
N LEU A 54 -2.52 22.55 3.49
CA LEU A 54 -3.37 23.34 2.60
C LEU A 54 -2.63 23.92 1.38
N PRO A 55 -1.37 24.41 1.49
CA PRO A 55 -0.60 24.80 0.31
C PRO A 55 -0.33 23.64 -0.65
N MET A 56 -0.18 22.42 -0.13
CA MET A 56 -0.03 21.22 -0.95
C MET A 56 -1.35 20.86 -1.65
N ALA A 57 -2.48 21.00 -0.95
CA ALA A 57 -3.80 20.76 -1.51
C ALA A 57 -4.09 21.63 -2.73
N GLU A 58 -3.73 22.91 -2.71
CA GLU A 58 -3.88 23.79 -3.85
C GLU A 58 -3.06 23.34 -5.06
N ARG A 59 -1.84 22.86 -4.84
CA ARG A 59 -1.00 22.30 -5.90
C ARG A 59 -1.55 21.00 -6.48
N LEU A 60 -2.25 20.21 -5.66
CA LEU A 60 -2.84 18.93 -6.05
C LEU A 60 -4.25 19.06 -6.62
N ARG A 61 -4.92 20.20 -6.43
CA ARG A 61 -6.29 20.44 -6.89
C ARG A 61 -6.57 20.00 -8.33
N PRO A 62 -5.70 20.29 -9.33
CA PRO A 62 -5.94 19.86 -10.71
C PRO A 62 -5.92 18.33 -10.93
N TYR A 63 -5.39 17.58 -9.97
CA TYR A 63 -5.22 16.12 -10.03
C TYR A 63 -6.24 15.36 -9.20
N ILE A 64 -7.11 16.06 -8.46
CA ILE A 64 -8.14 15.45 -7.62
C ILE A 64 -9.43 15.34 -8.42
N THR A 65 -9.89 14.11 -8.63
CA THR A 65 -11.10 13.82 -9.40
C THR A 65 -11.81 12.58 -8.86
N GLU A 66 -13.05 12.35 -9.33
CA GLU A 66 -13.74 11.08 -9.13
C GLU A 66 -13.14 10.02 -10.07
N THR A 67 -12.21 9.23 -9.54
CA THR A 67 -11.39 8.31 -10.33
C THR A 67 -12.19 7.17 -10.94
N SER A 68 -13.21 6.65 -10.28
CA SER A 68 -14.02 5.57 -10.85
C SER A 68 -14.82 6.05 -12.06
N LEU A 69 -15.38 7.25 -12.02
CA LEU A 69 -16.07 7.84 -13.16
C LEU A 69 -15.08 8.10 -14.32
N LEU A 70 -13.92 8.68 -14.01
CA LEU A 70 -12.89 8.94 -15.02
C LEU A 70 -12.48 7.67 -15.75
N LEU A 71 -12.15 6.60 -15.00
CA LEU A 71 -11.68 5.35 -15.58
C LEU A 71 -12.76 4.64 -16.43
N ASN A 72 -14.02 4.62 -15.95
CA ASN A 72 -15.11 4.04 -16.74
C ASN A 72 -15.38 4.83 -18.03
N ASN A 73 -15.32 6.18 -18.00
CA ASN A 73 -15.41 6.99 -19.20
C ASN A 73 -14.27 6.68 -20.20
N MET A 74 -13.04 6.51 -19.70
CA MET A 74 -11.90 6.14 -20.55
C MET A 74 -12.09 4.77 -21.22
N ILE A 75 -12.69 3.82 -20.51
CA ILE A 75 -13.04 2.50 -21.07
C ILE A 75 -14.11 2.66 -22.17
N ASP A 76 -15.15 3.43 -21.92
CA ASP A 76 -16.22 3.68 -22.89
C ASP A 76 -15.70 4.41 -24.14
N GLU A 77 -14.64 5.21 -24.00
CA GLU A 77 -13.89 5.84 -25.10
C GLU A 77 -12.94 4.86 -25.82
N GLY A 78 -12.85 3.62 -25.40
CA GLY A 78 -11.99 2.59 -26.00
C GLY A 78 -10.51 2.73 -25.69
N LYS A 79 -10.16 3.35 -24.56
CA LYS A 79 -8.76 3.47 -24.10
C LYS A 79 -8.31 2.25 -23.36
N ASP A 80 -7.06 1.88 -23.56
CA ASP A 80 -6.39 0.82 -22.79
C ASP A 80 -5.99 1.34 -21.41
N LEU A 81 -6.31 0.55 -20.38
CA LEU A 81 -5.93 0.82 -18.99
C LEU A 81 -5.02 -0.28 -18.46
N LEU A 82 -3.92 0.13 -17.85
CA LEU A 82 -3.02 -0.77 -17.13
C LEU A 82 -3.16 -0.55 -15.63
N PHE A 83 -3.51 -1.59 -14.90
CA PHE A 83 -3.52 -1.61 -13.45
C PHE A 83 -2.27 -2.32 -12.94
N GLU A 84 -1.47 -1.61 -12.16
CA GLU A 84 -0.29 -2.17 -11.52
C GLU A 84 -0.55 -2.30 -10.02
N GLY A 85 -0.44 -3.53 -9.52
CA GLY A 85 -0.50 -3.84 -8.09
C GLY A 85 0.86 -3.67 -7.42
N ALA A 86 0.85 -3.66 -6.10
CA ALA A 86 2.05 -3.66 -5.28
C ALA A 86 2.07 -4.86 -4.33
N GLN A 87 3.20 -5.09 -3.68
CA GLN A 87 3.46 -6.22 -2.79
C GLN A 87 3.38 -7.59 -3.51
N ALA A 88 2.79 -8.59 -2.85
CA ALA A 88 2.67 -9.93 -3.41
C ALA A 88 1.46 -10.66 -2.81
N THR A 89 0.99 -11.71 -3.47
CA THR A 89 -0.17 -12.49 -3.03
C THR A 89 -0.03 -13.00 -1.60
N LEU A 90 1.16 -13.46 -1.19
CA LEU A 90 1.41 -13.91 0.19
C LEU A 90 1.40 -12.79 1.24
N LEU A 91 1.36 -11.53 0.82
CA LEU A 91 1.20 -10.37 1.69
C LEU A 91 -0.23 -9.80 1.69
N ASP A 92 -1.14 -10.37 0.90
CA ASP A 92 -2.55 -9.98 0.87
C ASP A 92 -3.20 -10.19 2.24
N ILE A 93 -4.02 -9.22 2.67
CA ILE A 93 -4.65 -9.24 4.00
C ILE A 93 -5.57 -10.45 4.21
N ASP A 94 -6.23 -10.91 3.13
CA ASP A 94 -7.20 -12.01 3.18
C ASP A 94 -6.60 -13.35 2.77
N HIS A 95 -5.71 -13.34 1.77
CA HIS A 95 -5.16 -14.56 1.15
C HIS A 95 -3.69 -14.82 1.49
N GLY A 96 -3.03 -13.90 2.19
CA GLY A 96 -1.62 -14.02 2.55
C GLY A 96 -1.36 -14.82 3.82
N THR A 97 -0.13 -14.77 4.27
CA THR A 97 0.36 -15.48 5.47
C THR A 97 0.07 -14.70 6.75
N TYR A 98 -1.20 -14.49 7.06
CA TYR A 98 -1.64 -13.76 8.25
C TYR A 98 -0.98 -14.33 9.54
N PRO A 99 -0.51 -13.50 10.49
CA PRO A 99 -0.61 -12.03 10.56
C PRO A 99 0.52 -11.27 9.83
N TYR A 100 1.39 -11.96 9.11
CA TYR A 100 2.54 -11.36 8.42
C TYR A 100 2.16 -10.89 7.01
N VAL A 101 1.25 -9.93 6.95
CA VAL A 101 0.62 -9.40 5.73
C VAL A 101 0.62 -7.88 5.74
N THR A 102 0.26 -7.27 4.62
CA THR A 102 -0.02 -5.82 4.54
C THR A 102 -1.46 -5.54 4.98
N SER A 103 -1.84 -4.27 5.04
CA SER A 103 -3.22 -3.85 5.28
C SER A 103 -4.04 -3.71 3.98
N SER A 104 -3.57 -4.28 2.88
CA SER A 104 -4.15 -4.12 1.55
C SER A 104 -4.42 -5.46 0.86
N ASN A 105 -5.34 -5.46 -0.10
CA ASN A 105 -5.54 -6.57 -1.02
C ASN A 105 -4.57 -6.44 -2.20
N CYS A 106 -3.61 -7.35 -2.28
CA CYS A 106 -2.54 -7.35 -3.27
C CYS A 106 -2.87 -8.19 -4.52
N THR A 107 -3.97 -8.91 -4.51
CA THR A 107 -4.46 -9.70 -5.65
C THR A 107 -5.15 -8.82 -6.69
N ALA A 108 -5.39 -9.34 -7.89
CA ALA A 108 -6.06 -8.59 -8.97
C ALA A 108 -7.43 -8.02 -8.57
N GLY A 109 -8.15 -8.68 -7.66
CA GLY A 109 -9.40 -8.18 -7.10
C GLY A 109 -9.26 -6.83 -6.40
N GLY A 110 -8.10 -6.56 -5.81
CA GLY A 110 -7.77 -5.27 -5.18
C GLY A 110 -7.78 -4.09 -6.16
N ALA A 111 -7.37 -4.30 -7.41
CA ALA A 111 -7.42 -3.29 -8.46
C ALA A 111 -8.88 -2.88 -8.76
N ILE A 112 -9.77 -3.85 -8.86
CA ILE A 112 -11.20 -3.63 -9.12
C ILE A 112 -11.84 -2.86 -7.97
N THR A 113 -11.65 -3.32 -6.75
CA THR A 113 -12.20 -2.67 -5.55
C THR A 113 -11.64 -1.26 -5.36
N GLY A 114 -10.34 -1.06 -5.63
CA GLY A 114 -9.68 0.23 -5.44
C GLY A 114 -9.99 1.26 -6.51
N SER A 115 -10.20 0.83 -7.75
CA SER A 115 -10.44 1.71 -8.90
C SER A 115 -11.92 2.00 -9.18
N GLY A 116 -12.82 1.08 -8.78
CA GLY A 116 -14.24 1.14 -9.13
C GLY A 116 -14.55 0.71 -10.57
N VAL A 117 -13.58 0.09 -11.25
CA VAL A 117 -13.80 -0.52 -12.57
C VAL A 117 -14.48 -1.86 -12.41
N GLY A 118 -15.47 -2.15 -13.24
CA GLY A 118 -16.20 -3.42 -13.21
C GLY A 118 -15.34 -4.59 -13.70
N MET A 119 -15.49 -5.77 -13.07
CA MET A 119 -14.74 -6.98 -13.43
C MET A 119 -14.86 -7.35 -14.90
N LYS A 120 -16.01 -7.10 -15.53
CA LYS A 120 -16.25 -7.37 -16.97
C LYS A 120 -15.32 -6.58 -17.90
N ASN A 121 -14.68 -5.53 -17.40
CA ASN A 121 -13.81 -4.66 -18.17
C ASN A 121 -12.31 -5.03 -17.95
N VAL A 122 -12.03 -6.18 -17.37
CA VAL A 122 -10.67 -6.70 -17.21
C VAL A 122 -10.45 -7.81 -18.22
N ASP A 123 -9.69 -7.54 -19.27
CA ASP A 123 -9.43 -8.48 -20.36
C ASP A 123 -8.33 -9.49 -19.99
N ARG A 124 -7.35 -9.07 -19.19
CA ARG A 124 -6.20 -9.91 -18.87
C ARG A 124 -5.65 -9.59 -17.49
N VAL A 125 -5.24 -10.63 -16.78
CA VAL A 125 -4.45 -10.54 -15.55
C VAL A 125 -3.07 -11.16 -15.81
N LEU A 126 -2.02 -10.39 -15.54
CA LEU A 126 -0.63 -10.84 -15.63
C LEU A 126 -0.06 -11.02 -14.24
N GLY A 127 0.35 -12.25 -13.92
CA GLY A 127 1.12 -12.54 -12.72
C GLY A 127 2.61 -12.36 -13.02
N VAL A 128 3.29 -11.55 -12.21
CA VAL A 128 4.75 -11.41 -12.25
C VAL A 128 5.33 -12.09 -11.04
N MET A 129 6.24 -13.04 -11.25
CA MET A 129 6.92 -13.74 -10.16
C MET A 129 8.41 -13.81 -10.40
N LYS A 130 9.17 -13.84 -9.31
CA LYS A 130 10.60 -14.03 -9.33
C LYS A 130 10.94 -15.50 -9.58
N ALA A 131 12.10 -15.75 -10.17
CA ALA A 131 12.66 -17.09 -10.31
C ALA A 131 13.09 -17.73 -8.97
N TYR A 132 13.15 -16.96 -7.92
CA TYR A 132 13.37 -17.35 -6.53
C TYR A 132 12.51 -16.47 -5.61
N ILE A 133 12.37 -16.82 -4.33
CA ILE A 133 11.51 -16.07 -3.43
C ILE A 133 12.32 -15.13 -2.55
N THR A 134 11.78 -13.93 -2.30
CA THR A 134 12.34 -13.00 -1.33
C THR A 134 11.26 -12.49 -0.38
N ARG A 135 11.65 -12.22 0.87
CA ARG A 135 10.77 -11.66 1.88
C ARG A 135 11.50 -10.66 2.77
N VAL A 136 10.85 -9.56 3.09
CA VAL A 136 11.28 -8.62 4.12
C VAL A 136 10.51 -8.91 5.41
N GLY A 137 11.23 -8.98 6.53
CA GLY A 137 10.62 -9.18 7.85
C GLY A 137 10.22 -10.63 8.14
N SER A 138 9.41 -10.79 9.18
CA SER A 138 8.99 -12.08 9.72
C SER A 138 7.94 -12.78 8.87
N GLY A 139 7.63 -14.02 9.21
CA GLY A 139 6.61 -14.83 8.57
C GLY A 139 7.17 -16.08 7.91
N PRO A 140 6.30 -17.03 7.53
CA PRO A 140 6.71 -18.30 6.96
C PRO A 140 7.37 -18.11 5.59
N MET A 141 8.39 -18.94 5.34
CA MET A 141 9.11 -19.02 4.08
C MET A 141 9.70 -20.44 3.97
N PRO A 142 8.90 -21.42 3.52
CA PRO A 142 9.27 -22.84 3.57
C PRO A 142 10.58 -23.17 2.80
N THR A 143 10.87 -22.42 1.76
CA THR A 143 12.04 -22.60 0.91
C THR A 143 13.22 -21.69 1.28
N GLU A 144 13.17 -21.07 2.47
CA GLU A 144 14.21 -20.15 2.93
C GLU A 144 15.59 -20.77 2.95
N LEU A 145 16.57 -20.04 2.47
CA LEU A 145 17.99 -20.38 2.52
C LEU A 145 18.68 -19.61 3.66
N SER A 146 19.55 -20.32 4.39
CA SER A 146 20.45 -19.60 5.29
C SER A 146 21.33 -18.65 4.49
N TYR A 147 21.50 -17.44 4.98
CA TYR A 147 22.46 -16.48 4.41
C TYR A 147 23.88 -17.04 4.39
N GLU A 148 24.24 -17.88 5.36
CA GLU A 148 25.55 -18.50 5.47
C GLU A 148 25.78 -19.61 4.42
N SER A 149 24.73 -20.05 3.73
CA SER A 149 24.87 -20.98 2.61
C SER A 149 25.36 -20.23 1.37
N GLU A 150 26.14 -20.93 0.52
CA GLU A 150 26.63 -20.38 -0.74
C GLU A 150 25.49 -19.81 -1.61
N ALA A 151 24.40 -20.57 -1.76
CA ALA A 151 23.25 -20.14 -2.53
C ALA A 151 22.52 -18.93 -1.92
N GLY A 152 22.30 -18.94 -0.59
CA GLY A 152 21.65 -17.83 0.09
C GLY A 152 22.47 -16.55 0.03
N HIS A 153 23.79 -16.65 0.20
CA HIS A 153 24.72 -15.54 0.05
C HIS A 153 24.70 -14.98 -1.38
N THR A 154 24.86 -15.86 -2.38
CA THR A 154 24.86 -15.46 -3.80
C THR A 154 23.55 -14.76 -4.18
N LEU A 155 22.39 -15.34 -3.83
CA LEU A 155 21.09 -14.70 -4.13
C LEU A 155 20.94 -13.33 -3.46
N THR A 156 21.51 -13.15 -2.28
CA THR A 156 21.42 -11.88 -1.56
C THR A 156 22.34 -10.83 -2.14
N GLU A 157 23.60 -11.16 -2.35
CA GLU A 157 24.64 -10.19 -2.75
C GLU A 157 24.59 -9.90 -4.26
N GLU A 158 24.61 -10.94 -5.09
CA GLU A 158 24.55 -10.79 -6.55
C GLU A 158 23.15 -10.35 -7.02
N GLY A 159 22.10 -10.79 -6.32
CA GLY A 159 20.73 -10.35 -6.55
C GLY A 159 20.41 -8.98 -5.98
N TYR A 160 21.34 -8.40 -5.21
CA TYR A 160 21.16 -7.11 -4.50
C TYR A 160 19.85 -7.05 -3.71
N GLU A 161 19.59 -8.09 -2.94
CA GLU A 161 18.32 -8.27 -2.23
C GLU A 161 18.27 -7.48 -0.91
N TYR A 162 18.20 -6.15 -1.07
CA TYR A 162 18.06 -5.18 0.00
C TYR A 162 16.83 -4.31 -0.22
N GLY A 163 16.21 -3.85 0.85
CA GLY A 163 15.07 -2.93 0.78
C GLY A 163 15.51 -1.54 0.30
N VAL A 164 14.85 -1.03 -0.74
CA VAL A 164 15.22 0.26 -1.36
C VAL A 164 15.17 1.41 -0.35
N THR A 165 14.15 1.43 0.51
CA THR A 165 13.93 2.52 1.48
C THR A 165 14.70 2.31 2.77
N THR A 166 14.78 1.07 3.27
CA THR A 166 15.32 0.79 4.62
C THR A 166 16.73 0.20 4.59
N GLY A 167 17.24 -0.21 3.44
CA GLY A 167 18.50 -0.94 3.31
C GLY A 167 18.50 -2.32 3.98
N ARG A 168 17.36 -2.78 4.52
CA ARG A 168 17.29 -4.08 5.20
C ARG A 168 17.48 -5.21 4.22
N ARG A 169 18.33 -6.18 4.58
CA ARG A 169 18.51 -7.41 3.84
C ARG A 169 17.18 -8.18 3.74
N ARG A 170 16.86 -8.65 2.55
CA ARG A 170 15.75 -9.56 2.32
C ARG A 170 16.17 -10.99 2.60
N ARG A 171 15.26 -11.76 3.16
CA ARG A 171 15.40 -13.21 3.25
C ARG A 171 15.22 -13.79 1.85
N CYS A 172 16.06 -14.71 1.44
CA CYS A 172 16.01 -15.35 0.12
C CYS A 172 15.69 -16.84 0.26
N GLY A 173 15.03 -17.42 -0.72
CA GLY A 173 14.68 -18.83 -0.76
C GLY A 173 14.48 -19.33 -2.17
N TRP A 174 14.46 -20.66 -2.32
CA TRP A 174 14.18 -21.27 -3.61
C TRP A 174 12.78 -20.94 -4.11
N PHE A 175 12.59 -21.07 -5.42
CA PHE A 175 11.27 -20.97 -6.02
C PHE A 175 10.31 -21.99 -5.39
N ASP A 176 9.14 -21.52 -4.96
CA ASP A 176 8.10 -22.35 -4.33
C ASP A 176 7.05 -22.73 -5.37
N GLY A 177 7.20 -23.90 -5.97
CA GLY A 177 6.32 -24.40 -7.01
C GLY A 177 4.88 -24.63 -6.54
N PRO A 178 4.62 -25.20 -5.36
CA PRO A 178 3.26 -25.31 -4.81
C PRO A 178 2.52 -23.99 -4.65
N ILE A 179 3.21 -22.92 -4.26
CA ILE A 179 2.61 -21.60 -4.13
C ILE A 179 2.39 -20.95 -5.50
N ALA A 180 3.26 -21.25 -6.47
CA ALA A 180 3.21 -20.68 -7.80
C ALA A 180 2.10 -21.27 -8.68
N ASN A 181 1.60 -22.45 -8.35
CA ASN A 181 0.57 -23.19 -9.08
C ASN A 181 -0.84 -22.84 -8.57
#